data_247cba8a3e44ff4cb60eeb7b41515431
#
_entry.id   247cba8a3e44ff4cb60eeb7b41515431
#
_cell.length_a   1.000
_cell.length_b   1.000
_cell.length_c   1.000
_cell.angle_alpha   90.00
_cell.angle_beta   90.00
_cell.angle_gamma   90.00
#
_symmetry.space_group_name_H-M   'P 1'
#
loop_
_entity.id
_entity.type
_entity.pdbx_description
1 polymer ?
#
loop_
_entity_poly.entity_id
_entity_poly.type
_entity_poly.pdbx_seq_one_letter_code
_entity_poly.pdbx_strand_id
1 'polypeptide(L)'
;MEPAELIRELRGARERTRGVVDDLAGSRELGPKLAIVNPPRWEVGHVGWFQEFWCLRQGSEARPSILPNADALYNSATVPHDTRWELPLPSFADTLAYRDEVLEKVLEQLKGGKADRYFAELALRHEEMHAEAFHYTRQTLGYPAPAGMDVSFKHPSQAGDFEAPGGLYRLGAVPGAEFAFDNEKWSHPVVLEPFRIARRCVTNAEYAEFVKAGGKPPGHWKGDRLRRFERWIPIPPDEPVMHVSWHEAQAYCKWAGRRLPTEAEWECAALSGVEGMLGHVWQWTASTFLPYPGFVRDPYKEYSEPWFGTHKVLRGGSFATPKGEARVRFRNFYTPDRADIFAGFRTCAA
;
A
#
# COMPACT_ATOMS: atom_id res chain seq x y z
N MET A 1 2.92 -0.09 20.26
CA MET A 1 1.85 0.82 20.80
C MET A 1 1.38 0.36 22.18
N GLU A 2 0.92 1.28 23.06
CA GLU A 2 0.25 0.90 24.31
C GLU A 2 -1.17 0.36 24.05
N PRO A 3 -1.71 -0.52 24.92
CA PRO A 3 -3.00 -1.20 24.65
C PRO A 3 -4.16 -0.26 24.37
N ALA A 4 -4.27 0.84 25.12
CA ALA A 4 -5.36 1.83 24.92
C ALA A 4 -5.23 2.55 23.58
N GLU A 5 -4.03 2.82 23.13
CA GLU A 5 -3.75 3.40 21.81
C GLU A 5 -4.09 2.38 20.70
N LEU A 6 -3.64 1.14 20.83
CA LEU A 6 -3.90 0.08 19.87
C LEU A 6 -5.41 -0.18 19.71
N ILE A 7 -6.18 -0.18 20.80
CA ILE A 7 -7.65 -0.27 20.77
C ILE A 7 -8.25 0.87 19.94
N ARG A 8 -7.78 2.09 20.14
CA ARG A 8 -8.26 3.26 19.39
C ARG A 8 -7.94 3.14 17.90
N GLU A 9 -6.70 2.76 17.56
CA GLU A 9 -6.26 2.62 16.18
C GLU A 9 -6.99 1.48 15.44
N LEU A 10 -7.22 0.33 16.08
CA LEU A 10 -8.02 -0.77 15.51
C LEU A 10 -9.46 -0.34 15.22
N ARG A 11 -10.11 0.41 16.13
CA ARG A 11 -11.44 0.97 15.87
C ARG A 11 -11.41 1.97 14.71
N GLY A 12 -10.42 2.86 14.70
CA GLY A 12 -10.26 3.84 13.62
C GLY A 12 -10.01 3.19 12.26
N ALA A 13 -9.20 2.13 12.18
CA ALA A 13 -8.99 1.36 10.95
C ALA A 13 -10.30 0.74 10.46
N ARG A 14 -11.07 0.13 11.37
CA ARG A 14 -12.38 -0.45 11.03
C ARG A 14 -13.37 0.61 10.52
N GLU A 15 -13.41 1.78 11.12
CA GLU A 15 -14.26 2.89 10.67
C GLU A 15 -13.84 3.39 9.28
N ARG A 16 -12.53 3.54 9.03
CA ARG A 16 -12.00 3.89 7.71
C ARG A 16 -12.39 2.87 6.67
N THR A 17 -12.17 1.58 6.93
CA THR A 17 -12.53 0.50 6.01
C THR A 17 -14.03 0.49 5.73
N ARG A 18 -14.89 0.67 6.75
CA ARG A 18 -16.34 0.79 6.55
C ARG A 18 -16.69 1.96 5.63
N GLY A 19 -16.11 3.14 5.84
CA GLY A 19 -16.32 4.30 4.98
C GLY A 19 -15.97 4.07 3.51
N VAL A 20 -15.11 3.07 3.23
CA VAL A 20 -14.73 2.72 1.84
C VAL A 20 -15.60 1.60 1.26
N VAL A 21 -16.23 0.74 2.07
CA VAL A 21 -16.91 -0.47 1.56
C VAL A 21 -18.43 -0.49 1.75
N ASP A 22 -19.01 0.30 2.65
CA ASP A 22 -20.43 0.20 3.03
C ASP A 22 -21.39 0.42 1.84
N ASP A 23 -21.01 1.19 0.82
CA ASP A 23 -21.82 1.43 -0.40
C ASP A 23 -21.54 0.43 -1.54
N LEU A 24 -20.73 -0.60 -1.32
CA LEU A 24 -20.39 -1.60 -2.34
C LEU A 24 -21.37 -2.79 -2.41
N ALA A 25 -22.44 -2.79 -1.60
CA ALA A 25 -23.45 -3.84 -1.62
C ALA A 25 -24.12 -4.00 -3.00
N GLY A 26 -24.67 -5.19 -3.26
CA GLY A 26 -25.37 -5.50 -4.50
C GLY A 26 -24.41 -5.77 -5.66
N SER A 27 -24.60 -5.13 -6.80
CA SER A 27 -23.82 -5.41 -8.01
C SER A 27 -22.32 -5.08 -7.93
N ARG A 28 -21.91 -4.31 -6.92
CA ARG A 28 -20.52 -3.90 -6.74
C ARG A 28 -19.73 -4.79 -5.78
N GLU A 29 -20.39 -5.64 -5.01
CA GLU A 29 -19.75 -6.43 -3.96
C GLU A 29 -18.80 -7.53 -4.48
N LEU A 30 -19.01 -8.01 -5.71
CA LEU A 30 -18.10 -8.94 -6.36
C LEU A 30 -17.25 -8.27 -7.43
N GLY A 31 -17.82 -7.33 -8.19
CA GLY A 31 -17.14 -6.71 -9.32
C GLY A 31 -16.82 -7.72 -10.44
N PRO A 32 -16.18 -7.26 -11.52
CA PRO A 32 -15.70 -8.13 -12.60
C PRO A 32 -14.47 -8.92 -12.15
N LYS A 33 -14.28 -10.11 -12.70
CA LYS A 33 -13.10 -10.95 -12.45
C LYS A 33 -11.89 -10.38 -13.18
N LEU A 34 -10.99 -9.74 -12.43
CA LEU A 34 -9.74 -9.16 -12.93
C LEU A 34 -8.57 -9.66 -12.10
N ALA A 35 -7.43 -9.94 -12.74
CA ALA A 35 -6.24 -10.49 -12.09
C ALA A 35 -5.60 -9.55 -11.04
N ILE A 36 -5.94 -8.26 -11.07
CA ILE A 36 -5.30 -7.20 -10.27
C ILE A 36 -6.15 -6.69 -9.11
N VAL A 37 -7.39 -7.19 -8.95
CA VAL A 37 -8.29 -6.82 -7.86
C VAL A 37 -8.92 -8.06 -7.23
N ASN A 38 -9.40 -7.93 -6.01
CA ASN A 38 -10.22 -8.95 -5.36
C ASN A 38 -11.70 -8.58 -5.45
N PRO A 39 -12.62 -9.57 -5.34
CA PRO A 39 -14.01 -9.25 -5.08
C PRO A 39 -14.12 -8.50 -3.74
N PRO A 40 -14.70 -7.29 -3.66
CA PRO A 40 -14.80 -6.55 -2.42
C PRO A 40 -15.38 -7.35 -1.25
N ARG A 41 -16.44 -8.16 -1.48
CA ARG A 41 -17.05 -9.03 -0.46
C ARG A 41 -16.05 -10.05 0.09
N TRP A 42 -15.27 -10.68 -0.78
CA TRP A 42 -14.22 -11.61 -0.36
C TRP A 42 -13.14 -10.88 0.47
N GLU A 43 -12.70 -9.74 0.01
CA GLU A 43 -11.62 -8.98 0.65
C GLU A 43 -12.02 -8.44 2.03
N VAL A 44 -13.27 -8.01 2.22
CA VAL A 44 -13.83 -7.67 3.54
C VAL A 44 -13.78 -8.87 4.50
N GLY A 45 -14.17 -10.05 4.03
CA GLY A 45 -14.11 -11.27 4.83
C GLY A 45 -12.69 -11.70 5.14
N HIS A 46 -11.77 -11.56 4.18
CA HIS A 46 -10.34 -11.83 4.35
C HIS A 46 -9.72 -10.95 5.45
N VAL A 47 -10.06 -9.68 5.52
CA VAL A 47 -9.61 -8.77 6.60
C VAL A 47 -10.09 -9.28 7.97
N GLY A 48 -11.35 -9.67 8.08
CA GLY A 48 -11.89 -10.26 9.32
C GLY A 48 -11.21 -11.57 9.69
N TRP A 49 -11.06 -12.47 8.70
CA TRP A 49 -10.39 -13.75 8.88
C TRP A 49 -8.93 -13.58 9.32
N PHE A 50 -8.18 -12.67 8.72
CA PHE A 50 -6.79 -12.41 9.08
C PHE A 50 -6.65 -11.95 10.53
N GLN A 51 -7.50 -10.99 10.95
CA GLN A 51 -7.54 -10.52 12.34
C GLN A 51 -7.91 -11.65 13.30
N GLU A 52 -8.91 -12.47 12.98
CA GLU A 52 -9.28 -13.64 13.79
C GLU A 52 -8.14 -14.65 13.87
N PHE A 53 -7.56 -15.03 12.73
CA PHE A 53 -6.52 -16.05 12.62
C PHE A 53 -5.32 -15.71 13.50
N TRP A 54 -4.82 -14.47 13.41
CA TRP A 54 -3.64 -14.06 14.17
C TRP A 54 -3.95 -13.70 15.62
N CYS A 55 -5.00 -12.90 15.88
CA CYS A 55 -5.26 -12.38 17.21
C CYS A 55 -5.97 -13.37 18.13
N LEU A 56 -6.98 -14.09 17.65
CA LEU A 56 -7.82 -14.99 18.46
C LEU A 56 -7.33 -16.44 18.39
N ARG A 57 -6.91 -16.89 17.20
CA ARG A 57 -6.51 -18.26 16.93
C ARG A 57 -4.99 -18.46 17.00
N GLN A 58 -4.21 -17.39 17.19
CA GLN A 58 -2.73 -17.41 17.32
C GLN A 58 -2.02 -18.11 16.16
N GLY A 59 -2.47 -17.87 14.93
CA GLY A 59 -1.89 -18.45 13.72
C GLY A 59 -2.15 -19.95 13.52
N SER A 60 -3.19 -20.51 14.16
CA SER A 60 -3.45 -21.96 14.11
C SER A 60 -4.83 -22.29 13.56
N GLU A 61 -4.88 -23.05 12.46
CA GLU A 61 -6.11 -23.62 11.90
C GLU A 61 -6.76 -24.68 12.82
N ALA A 62 -6.00 -25.26 13.77
CA ALA A 62 -6.54 -26.22 14.74
C ALA A 62 -7.49 -25.57 15.76
N ARG A 63 -7.47 -24.24 15.90
CA ARG A 63 -8.43 -23.51 16.72
C ARG A 63 -9.67 -23.15 15.90
N PRO A 64 -10.89 -23.38 16.42
CA PRO A 64 -12.11 -23.13 15.65
C PRO A 64 -12.27 -21.66 15.31
N SER A 65 -12.71 -21.37 14.11
CA SER A 65 -13.12 -20.02 13.70
C SER A 65 -14.55 -19.72 14.17
N ILE A 66 -14.84 -18.45 14.37
CA ILE A 66 -16.19 -17.91 14.63
C ILE A 66 -17.10 -18.21 13.44
N LEU A 67 -16.60 -18.00 12.22
CA LEU A 67 -17.32 -18.33 11.00
C LEU A 67 -16.95 -19.76 10.54
N PRO A 68 -17.90 -20.68 10.40
CA PRO A 68 -17.62 -22.00 9.84
C PRO A 68 -16.93 -21.92 8.48
N ASN A 69 -15.92 -22.77 8.26
CA ASN A 69 -15.16 -22.85 7.01
C ASN A 69 -14.40 -21.56 6.60
N ALA A 70 -14.16 -20.62 7.51
CA ALA A 70 -13.51 -19.36 7.19
C ALA A 70 -12.13 -19.53 6.53
N ASP A 71 -11.35 -20.55 6.93
CA ASP A 71 -10.04 -20.83 6.31
C ASP A 71 -10.20 -21.22 4.83
N ALA A 72 -11.18 -22.03 4.49
CA ALA A 72 -11.46 -22.44 3.11
C ALA A 72 -12.04 -21.30 2.25
N LEU A 73 -12.60 -20.26 2.89
CA LEU A 73 -13.17 -19.10 2.21
C LEU A 73 -12.15 -17.97 2.03
N TYR A 74 -11.35 -17.68 3.06
CA TYR A 74 -10.64 -16.41 3.16
C TYR A 74 -9.11 -16.51 3.31
N ASN A 75 -8.53 -17.70 3.48
CA ASN A 75 -7.09 -17.84 3.55
C ASN A 75 -6.45 -17.61 2.17
N SER A 76 -5.86 -16.44 1.95
CA SER A 76 -5.26 -16.07 0.66
C SER A 76 -4.08 -16.92 0.25
N ALA A 77 -3.45 -17.65 1.17
CA ALA A 77 -2.36 -18.58 0.88
C ALA A 77 -2.84 -19.90 0.25
N THR A 78 -4.09 -20.29 0.50
CA THR A 78 -4.66 -21.56 0.04
C THR A 78 -5.82 -21.41 -0.93
N VAL A 79 -6.48 -20.23 -0.95
CA VAL A 79 -7.60 -19.90 -1.85
C VAL A 79 -7.08 -19.22 -3.10
N PRO A 80 -7.04 -19.88 -4.27
CA PRO A 80 -6.56 -19.27 -5.51
C PRO A 80 -7.33 -17.99 -5.86
N HIS A 81 -6.62 -17.00 -6.38
CA HIS A 81 -7.21 -15.69 -6.68
C HIS A 81 -8.41 -15.80 -7.62
N ASP A 82 -8.32 -16.60 -8.68
CA ASP A 82 -9.34 -16.72 -9.72
C ASP A 82 -10.61 -17.44 -9.28
N THR A 83 -10.58 -18.15 -8.15
CA THR A 83 -11.75 -18.85 -7.59
C THR A 83 -12.59 -17.98 -6.66
N ARG A 84 -12.10 -16.83 -6.21
CA ARG A 84 -12.72 -16.00 -5.17
C ARG A 84 -14.11 -15.45 -5.52
N TRP A 85 -14.44 -15.35 -6.80
CA TRP A 85 -15.77 -14.95 -7.30
C TRP A 85 -16.83 -16.03 -7.21
N GLU A 86 -16.41 -17.29 -7.12
CA GLU A 86 -17.27 -18.46 -7.20
C GLU A 86 -17.48 -19.15 -5.84
N LEU A 87 -16.81 -18.63 -4.80
CA LEU A 87 -16.92 -19.16 -3.44
C LEU A 87 -18.32 -18.94 -2.85
N PRO A 88 -18.82 -19.85 -2.03
CA PRO A 88 -20.09 -19.68 -1.31
C PRO A 88 -19.93 -18.70 -0.13
N LEU A 89 -19.58 -17.45 -0.44
CA LEU A 89 -19.38 -16.43 0.56
C LEU A 89 -20.69 -16.07 1.27
N PRO A 90 -20.68 -15.80 2.58
CA PRO A 90 -21.81 -15.20 3.28
C PRO A 90 -22.29 -13.92 2.58
N SER A 91 -23.50 -13.47 2.86
CA SER A 91 -23.97 -12.18 2.35
C SER A 91 -23.01 -11.05 2.74
N PHE A 92 -23.04 -9.93 2.02
CA PHE A 92 -22.18 -8.79 2.35
C PHE A 92 -22.43 -8.29 3.77
N ALA A 93 -23.70 -8.26 4.22
CA ALA A 93 -24.08 -7.89 5.58
C ALA A 93 -23.53 -8.85 6.64
N ASP A 94 -23.62 -10.18 6.39
CA ASP A 94 -23.09 -11.19 7.31
C ASP A 94 -21.55 -11.16 7.35
N THR A 95 -20.91 -10.86 6.22
CA THR A 95 -19.45 -10.69 6.15
C THR A 95 -18.99 -9.48 6.97
N LEU A 96 -19.71 -8.36 6.90
CA LEU A 96 -19.46 -7.19 7.74
C LEU A 96 -19.66 -7.52 9.21
N ALA A 97 -20.77 -8.21 9.56
CA ALA A 97 -21.06 -8.62 10.94
C ALA A 97 -20.00 -9.54 11.53
N TYR A 98 -19.53 -10.54 10.76
CA TYR A 98 -18.44 -11.42 11.15
C TYR A 98 -17.17 -10.62 11.46
N ARG A 99 -16.77 -9.73 10.56
CA ARG A 99 -15.58 -8.87 10.71
C ARG A 99 -15.67 -8.01 11.99
N ASP A 100 -16.85 -7.45 12.28
CA ASP A 100 -17.06 -6.59 13.44
C ASP A 100 -17.08 -7.41 14.73
N GLU A 101 -17.66 -8.61 14.75
CA GLU A 101 -17.60 -9.54 15.88
C GLU A 101 -16.15 -9.92 16.24
N VAL A 102 -15.32 -10.22 15.22
CA VAL A 102 -13.91 -10.49 15.42
C VAL A 102 -13.23 -9.32 16.12
N LEU A 103 -13.44 -8.10 15.63
CA LEU A 103 -12.84 -6.90 16.24
C LEU A 103 -13.22 -6.78 17.72
N GLU A 104 -14.50 -6.86 18.07
CA GLU A 104 -14.91 -6.69 19.48
C GLU A 104 -14.27 -7.74 20.39
N LYS A 105 -14.15 -9.00 19.95
CA LYS A 105 -13.44 -10.04 20.71
C LYS A 105 -11.94 -9.74 20.87
N VAL A 106 -11.27 -9.21 19.85
CA VAL A 106 -9.87 -8.77 19.94
C VAL A 106 -9.73 -7.63 20.94
N LEU A 107 -10.63 -6.64 20.88
CA LEU A 107 -10.62 -5.51 21.81
C LEU A 107 -10.87 -5.92 23.27
N GLU A 108 -11.74 -6.91 23.50
CA GLU A 108 -11.96 -7.50 24.83
C GLU A 108 -10.69 -8.17 25.35
N GLN A 109 -9.99 -8.94 24.50
CA GLN A 109 -8.72 -9.57 24.90
C GLN A 109 -7.62 -8.54 25.19
N LEU A 110 -7.54 -7.45 24.43
CA LEU A 110 -6.60 -6.35 24.66
C LEU A 110 -6.87 -5.65 26.01
N LYS A 111 -8.15 -5.35 26.31
CA LYS A 111 -8.55 -4.77 27.60
C LYS A 111 -8.23 -5.69 28.77
N GLY A 112 -8.38 -7.00 28.58
CA GLY A 112 -8.07 -8.02 29.58
C GLY A 112 -6.59 -8.39 29.70
N GLY A 113 -5.71 -7.79 28.93
CA GLY A 113 -4.26 -8.10 28.89
C GLY A 113 -3.94 -9.50 28.38
N LYS A 114 -4.85 -10.13 27.60
CA LYS A 114 -4.71 -11.50 27.10
C LYS A 114 -4.27 -11.57 25.64
N ALA A 115 -4.39 -10.47 24.87
CA ALA A 115 -3.99 -10.43 23.48
C ALA A 115 -2.48 -10.26 23.32
N ASP A 116 -1.92 -10.93 22.31
CA ASP A 116 -0.57 -10.65 21.84
C ASP A 116 -0.58 -9.31 21.05
N ARG A 117 0.18 -8.33 21.55
CA ARG A 117 0.24 -7.00 20.94
C ARG A 117 0.84 -7.04 19.53
N TYR A 118 1.80 -7.91 19.29
CA TYR A 118 2.40 -8.03 17.96
C TYR A 118 1.36 -8.42 16.91
N PHE A 119 0.54 -9.45 17.20
CA PHE A 119 -0.50 -9.87 16.27
C PHE A 119 -1.63 -8.85 16.12
N ALA A 120 -1.95 -8.10 17.18
CA ALA A 120 -2.92 -7.03 17.09
C ALA A 120 -2.41 -5.85 16.24
N GLU A 121 -1.12 -5.48 16.35
CA GLU A 121 -0.48 -4.49 15.49
C GLU A 121 -0.38 -5.00 14.05
N LEU A 122 -0.01 -6.26 13.84
CA LEU A 122 0.01 -6.89 12.51
C LEU A 122 -1.35 -6.83 11.83
N ALA A 123 -2.42 -7.17 12.55
CA ALA A 123 -3.78 -7.12 12.03
C ALA A 123 -4.25 -5.68 11.71
N LEU A 124 -3.87 -4.72 12.55
CA LEU A 124 -4.09 -3.30 12.27
C LEU A 124 -3.45 -2.89 10.93
N ARG A 125 -2.15 -3.20 10.75
CA ARG A 125 -1.43 -2.86 9.52
C ARG A 125 -2.01 -3.55 8.29
N HIS A 126 -2.42 -4.80 8.44
CA HIS A 126 -3.07 -5.55 7.38
C HIS A 126 -4.42 -4.92 6.97
N GLU A 127 -5.25 -4.53 7.92
CA GLU A 127 -6.52 -3.84 7.62
C GLU A 127 -6.27 -2.50 6.93
N GLU A 128 -5.25 -1.73 7.34
CA GLU A 128 -4.89 -0.46 6.70
C GLU A 128 -4.40 -0.63 5.25
N MET A 129 -3.62 -1.68 4.98
CA MET A 129 -3.22 -2.01 3.60
C MET A 129 -4.43 -2.36 2.73
N HIS A 130 -5.39 -3.09 3.26
CA HIS A 130 -6.63 -3.42 2.56
C HIS A 130 -7.57 -2.22 2.42
N ALA A 131 -7.59 -1.29 3.38
CA ALA A 131 -8.32 -0.03 3.23
C ALA A 131 -7.83 0.73 1.98
N GLU A 132 -6.53 0.81 1.76
CA GLU A 132 -5.97 1.38 0.52
C GLU A 132 -6.31 0.53 -0.71
N ALA A 133 -6.26 -0.80 -0.59
CA ALA A 133 -6.60 -1.71 -1.68
C ALA A 133 -8.03 -1.50 -2.18
N PHE A 134 -9.00 -1.27 -1.30
CA PHE A 134 -10.37 -0.93 -1.70
C PHE A 134 -10.43 0.39 -2.48
N HIS A 135 -9.61 1.38 -2.16
CA HIS A 135 -9.55 2.64 -2.91
C HIS A 135 -9.07 2.42 -4.36
N TYR A 136 -7.94 1.74 -4.57
CA TYR A 136 -7.46 1.50 -5.93
C TYR A 136 -8.32 0.47 -6.69
N THR A 137 -9.00 -0.44 -5.99
CA THR A 137 -10.03 -1.31 -6.61
C THR A 137 -11.19 -0.47 -7.14
N ARG A 138 -11.73 0.47 -6.34
CA ARG A 138 -12.78 1.40 -6.80
C ARG A 138 -12.31 2.25 -7.97
N GLN A 139 -11.08 2.77 -7.93
CA GLN A 139 -10.47 3.50 -9.05
C GLN A 139 -10.38 2.64 -10.31
N THR A 140 -9.88 1.42 -10.18
CA THR A 140 -9.73 0.47 -11.30
C THR A 140 -11.06 0.14 -11.94
N LEU A 141 -12.08 -0.15 -11.13
CA LEU A 141 -13.42 -0.51 -11.59
C LEU A 141 -14.28 0.69 -12.03
N GLY A 142 -13.83 1.92 -11.80
CA GLY A 142 -14.61 3.12 -12.10
C GLY A 142 -15.83 3.26 -11.20
N TYR A 143 -15.76 2.78 -9.96
CA TYR A 143 -16.79 2.97 -8.96
C TYR A 143 -16.74 4.40 -8.39
N PRO A 144 -17.83 4.89 -7.78
CA PRO A 144 -17.82 6.19 -7.13
C PRO A 144 -16.70 6.30 -6.08
N ALA A 145 -16.13 7.50 -5.93
CA ALA A 145 -15.21 7.77 -4.84
C ALA A 145 -15.90 7.52 -3.49
N PRO A 146 -15.19 7.04 -2.46
CA PRO A 146 -15.74 6.99 -1.12
C PRO A 146 -16.21 8.36 -0.63
N ALA A 147 -17.26 8.41 0.17
CA ALA A 147 -17.80 9.66 0.71
C ALA A 147 -16.71 10.43 1.50
N GLY A 148 -16.60 11.72 1.25
CA GLY A 148 -15.63 12.60 1.95
C GLY A 148 -14.18 12.43 1.48
N MET A 149 -13.90 11.64 0.45
CA MET A 149 -12.56 11.51 -0.07
C MET A 149 -12.12 12.77 -0.82
N ASP A 150 -11.10 13.42 -0.29
CA ASP A 150 -10.43 14.54 -0.96
C ASP A 150 -9.10 14.05 -1.56
N VAL A 151 -8.96 14.23 -2.87
CA VAL A 151 -7.70 13.96 -3.59
C VAL A 151 -7.03 15.30 -3.84
N SER A 152 -6.33 15.80 -2.85
CA SER A 152 -5.55 17.03 -2.94
C SER A 152 -4.08 16.76 -2.63
N PHE A 153 -3.19 17.45 -3.35
CA PHE A 153 -1.76 17.30 -3.19
C PHE A 153 -1.14 18.62 -2.73
N LYS A 154 -0.36 18.55 -1.65
CA LYS A 154 0.47 19.68 -1.22
C LYS A 154 1.77 19.68 -2.03
N HIS A 155 2.05 20.78 -2.70
CA HIS A 155 3.32 20.92 -3.40
C HIS A 155 4.43 21.29 -2.41
N PRO A 156 5.64 20.70 -2.56
CA PRO A 156 6.80 21.15 -1.81
C PRO A 156 7.06 22.64 -2.02
N SER A 157 7.49 23.32 -0.97
CA SER A 157 7.80 24.76 -1.01
C SER A 157 8.99 25.08 -1.91
N GLN A 158 9.88 24.11 -2.15
CA GLN A 158 11.09 24.24 -2.96
C GLN A 158 11.02 23.39 -4.22
N ALA A 159 11.39 23.95 -5.35
CA ALA A 159 11.58 23.25 -6.61
C ALA A 159 13.02 22.71 -6.76
N GLY A 160 13.27 21.97 -7.83
CA GLY A 160 14.59 21.43 -8.18
C GLY A 160 14.96 20.17 -7.41
N ASP A 161 16.26 19.93 -7.32
CA ASP A 161 16.81 18.74 -6.68
C ASP A 161 17.29 19.04 -5.25
N PHE A 162 17.19 18.05 -4.39
CA PHE A 162 17.91 17.99 -3.11
C PHE A 162 19.25 17.31 -3.37
N GLU A 163 20.33 17.93 -2.88
CA GLU A 163 21.69 17.39 -2.98
C GLU A 163 22.07 16.68 -1.69
N ALA A 164 22.36 15.39 -1.79
CA ALA A 164 22.86 14.58 -0.69
C ALA A 164 24.37 14.34 -0.87
N PRO A 165 25.19 14.57 0.18
CA PRO A 165 26.63 14.46 0.08
C PRO A 165 27.13 13.01 -0.08
N GLY A 166 26.24 12.02 0.07
CA GLY A 166 26.64 10.63 0.16
C GLY A 166 27.25 10.28 1.53
N GLY A 167 27.92 9.12 1.60
CA GLY A 167 28.55 8.65 2.84
C GLY A 167 27.89 7.41 3.42
N LEU A 168 28.26 7.08 4.65
CA LEU A 168 27.71 5.93 5.37
C LEU A 168 26.32 6.28 5.91
N TYR A 169 25.33 5.53 5.48
CA TYR A 169 23.92 5.66 5.85
C TYR A 169 23.43 4.37 6.53
N ARG A 170 22.36 4.48 7.31
CA ARG A 170 21.71 3.30 7.92
C ARG A 170 20.30 3.15 7.38
N LEU A 171 20.10 2.13 6.55
CA LEU A 171 18.82 1.78 5.90
C LEU A 171 18.06 0.79 6.77
N GLY A 172 16.74 0.99 6.88
CA GLY A 172 15.82 0.03 7.52
C GLY A 172 15.42 0.37 8.95
N ALA A 173 14.55 -0.44 9.53
CA ALA A 173 13.90 -0.22 10.81
C ALA A 173 14.88 -0.39 11.99
N VAL A 174 14.77 0.52 12.97
CA VAL A 174 15.55 0.45 14.22
C VAL A 174 14.80 -0.39 15.24
N PRO A 175 15.46 -1.37 15.90
CA PRO A 175 14.80 -2.18 16.92
C PRO A 175 14.14 -1.36 18.03
N GLY A 176 12.88 -1.67 18.35
CA GLY A 176 12.13 -1.03 19.44
C GLY A 176 11.54 0.34 19.14
N ALA A 177 11.73 0.90 17.94
CA ALA A 177 11.20 2.23 17.61
C ALA A 177 9.69 2.20 17.31
N GLU A 178 9.26 1.36 16.38
CA GLU A 178 7.88 1.18 15.96
C GLU A 178 7.66 -0.22 15.39
N PHE A 179 6.42 -0.59 15.10
CA PHE A 179 6.13 -1.83 14.37
C PHE A 179 6.86 -1.81 13.02
N ALA A 180 7.49 -2.91 12.68
CA ALA A 180 8.14 -3.13 11.40
C ALA A 180 7.81 -4.53 10.87
N PHE A 181 7.53 -4.63 9.58
CA PHE A 181 7.45 -5.92 8.91
C PHE A 181 8.83 -6.56 8.78
N ASP A 182 8.88 -7.85 8.56
CA ASP A 182 10.14 -8.60 8.44
C ASP A 182 11.06 -8.05 7.36
N ASN A 183 10.51 -7.56 6.25
CA ASN A 183 11.28 -6.98 5.14
C ASN A 183 11.90 -5.60 5.45
N GLU A 184 11.46 -4.93 6.52
CA GLU A 184 12.00 -3.64 6.98
C GLU A 184 13.17 -3.82 7.96
N LYS A 185 13.37 -5.04 8.49
CA LYS A 185 14.30 -5.38 9.58
C LYS A 185 15.65 -5.84 9.06
N TRP A 186 16.74 -5.43 9.64
CA TRP A 186 16.95 -4.37 10.60
C TRP A 186 17.88 -3.32 9.98
N SER A 187 17.99 -2.18 10.68
CA SER A 187 18.86 -1.09 10.25
C SER A 187 20.30 -1.57 10.04
N HIS A 188 20.82 -1.43 8.84
CA HIS A 188 22.14 -1.88 8.42
C HIS A 188 22.90 -0.78 7.65
N PRO A 189 24.23 -0.82 7.61
CA PRO A 189 25.01 0.19 6.92
C PRO A 189 24.91 0.03 5.39
N VAL A 190 24.74 1.17 4.69
CA VAL A 190 24.79 1.29 3.24
C VAL A 190 25.67 2.50 2.90
N VAL A 191 26.60 2.35 1.96
CA VAL A 191 27.38 3.47 1.44
C VAL A 191 26.61 4.06 0.25
N LEU A 192 26.33 5.35 0.31
CA LEU A 192 25.72 6.10 -0.79
C LEU A 192 26.78 7.02 -1.42
N GLU A 193 26.87 7.00 -2.74
CA GLU A 193 27.57 8.04 -3.48
C GLU A 193 26.81 9.37 -3.37
N PRO A 194 27.45 10.54 -3.56
CA PRO A 194 26.72 11.79 -3.67
C PRO A 194 25.65 11.70 -4.76
N PHE A 195 24.43 12.15 -4.44
CA PHE A 195 23.32 12.08 -5.39
C PHE A 195 22.42 13.33 -5.32
N ARG A 196 21.66 13.55 -6.38
CA ARG A 196 20.65 14.60 -6.46
C ARG A 196 19.30 13.99 -6.77
N ILE A 197 18.33 14.23 -5.90
CA ILE A 197 16.97 13.70 -6.01
C ILE A 197 15.95 14.83 -6.12
N ALA A 198 15.01 14.71 -7.05
CA ALA A 198 13.96 15.71 -7.24
C ALA A 198 13.15 15.90 -5.96
N ARG A 199 12.92 17.16 -5.56
CA ARG A 199 12.13 17.50 -4.36
C ARG A 199 10.66 17.14 -4.50
N ARG A 200 10.14 17.03 -5.72
CA ARG A 200 8.76 16.61 -6.01
C ARG A 200 8.72 15.39 -6.93
N CYS A 201 7.60 14.71 -6.91
CA CYS A 201 7.29 13.67 -7.91
C CYS A 201 7.14 14.32 -9.29
N VAL A 202 7.35 13.52 -10.34
CA VAL A 202 7.05 13.92 -11.72
C VAL A 202 5.57 14.30 -11.81
N THR A 203 5.29 15.47 -12.35
CA THR A 203 3.93 15.98 -12.49
C THR A 203 3.25 15.50 -13.77
N ASN A 204 1.93 15.63 -13.82
CA ASN A 204 1.16 15.33 -15.02
C ASN A 204 1.61 16.17 -16.22
N ALA A 205 1.97 17.47 -16.02
CA ALA A 205 2.47 18.32 -17.08
C ALA A 205 3.82 17.81 -17.64
N GLU A 206 4.75 17.45 -16.75
CA GLU A 206 6.06 16.92 -17.15
C GLU A 206 5.90 15.58 -17.88
N TYR A 207 5.01 14.72 -17.39
CA TYR A 207 4.74 13.43 -18.03
C TYR A 207 4.04 13.57 -19.39
N ALA A 208 3.18 14.60 -19.55
CA ALA A 208 2.52 14.89 -20.82
C ALA A 208 3.53 15.26 -21.92
N GLU A 209 4.65 15.92 -21.59
CA GLU A 209 5.70 16.18 -22.57
C GLU A 209 6.37 14.87 -23.05
N PHE A 210 6.57 13.91 -22.14
CA PHE A 210 7.05 12.58 -22.50
C PHE A 210 6.05 11.86 -23.44
N VAL A 211 4.74 11.95 -23.14
CA VAL A 211 3.70 11.36 -24.00
C VAL A 211 3.69 12.01 -25.39
N LYS A 212 3.84 13.34 -25.49
CA LYS A 212 3.99 14.04 -26.78
C LYS A 212 5.21 13.59 -27.57
N ALA A 213 6.30 13.22 -26.88
CA ALA A 213 7.50 12.67 -27.48
C ALA A 213 7.40 11.17 -27.86
N GLY A 214 6.20 10.58 -27.77
CA GLY A 214 5.93 9.18 -28.12
C GLY A 214 5.92 8.20 -26.94
N GLY A 215 5.98 8.70 -25.71
CA GLY A 215 5.84 7.89 -24.52
C GLY A 215 4.40 7.37 -24.33
N LYS A 216 4.25 6.29 -23.57
CA LYS A 216 2.94 5.70 -23.30
C LYS A 216 2.19 6.56 -22.24
N PRO A 217 0.93 6.95 -22.50
CA PRO A 217 0.11 7.64 -21.51
C PRO A 217 -0.30 6.68 -20.39
N PRO A 218 -0.51 7.18 -19.15
CA PRO A 218 -1.09 6.39 -18.06
C PRO A 218 -2.45 5.80 -18.43
N GLY A 219 -2.75 4.60 -17.94
CA GLY A 219 -3.96 3.84 -18.33
C GLY A 219 -5.30 4.55 -18.07
N HIS A 220 -5.30 5.55 -17.17
CA HIS A 220 -6.48 6.35 -16.86
C HIS A 220 -6.55 7.70 -17.61
N TRP A 221 -5.67 7.94 -18.58
CA TRP A 221 -5.70 9.13 -19.42
C TRP A 221 -6.40 8.85 -20.76
N LYS A 222 -7.20 9.80 -21.23
CA LYS A 222 -7.81 9.80 -22.55
C LYS A 222 -7.84 11.23 -23.10
N GLY A 223 -6.96 11.51 -24.05
CA GLY A 223 -6.75 12.87 -24.55
C GLY A 223 -6.25 13.81 -23.45
N ASP A 224 -6.98 14.90 -23.22
CA ASP A 224 -6.70 15.91 -22.19
C ASP A 224 -7.39 15.64 -20.85
N ARG A 225 -7.98 14.43 -20.70
CA ARG A 225 -8.73 14.05 -19.49
C ARG A 225 -8.13 12.83 -18.81
N LEU A 226 -8.25 12.78 -17.48
CA LEU A 226 -7.98 11.59 -16.67
C LEU A 226 -9.27 11.10 -15.99
N ARG A 227 -9.36 9.79 -15.77
CA ARG A 227 -10.42 9.19 -14.98
C ARG A 227 -9.98 9.11 -13.50
N ARG A 228 -10.77 9.80 -12.67
CA ARG A 228 -10.63 9.72 -11.20
C ARG A 228 -11.91 9.09 -10.66
N PHE A 229 -11.82 7.84 -10.23
CA PHE A 229 -12.95 6.98 -9.92
C PHE A 229 -13.92 6.90 -11.09
N GLU A 230 -15.19 7.24 -10.92
CA GLU A 230 -16.22 7.27 -11.98
C GLU A 230 -16.14 8.52 -12.88
N ARG A 231 -15.33 9.52 -12.53
CA ARG A 231 -15.37 10.84 -13.14
C ARG A 231 -14.21 11.07 -14.10
N TRP A 232 -14.51 11.60 -15.29
CA TRP A 232 -13.51 12.14 -16.20
C TRP A 232 -13.32 13.64 -15.96
N ILE A 233 -12.12 14.05 -15.57
CA ILE A 233 -11.77 15.44 -15.28
C ILE A 233 -10.64 15.90 -16.21
N PRO A 234 -10.46 17.20 -16.46
CA PRO A 234 -9.24 17.72 -17.10
C PRO A 234 -8.02 17.24 -16.32
N ILE A 235 -6.92 16.94 -17.02
CA ILE A 235 -5.67 16.51 -16.36
C ILE A 235 -5.12 17.68 -15.54
N PRO A 236 -5.05 17.59 -14.19
CA PRO A 236 -4.46 18.64 -13.36
C PRO A 236 -2.96 18.67 -13.57
N PRO A 237 -2.39 19.78 -14.12
CA PRO A 237 -1.00 19.79 -14.58
C PRO A 237 0.02 19.61 -13.46
N ASP A 238 -0.24 20.14 -12.29
CA ASP A 238 0.71 20.19 -11.17
C ASP A 238 0.65 18.98 -10.24
N GLU A 239 -0.38 18.14 -10.35
CA GLU A 239 -0.47 16.93 -9.55
C GLU A 239 0.57 15.89 -9.98
N PRO A 240 1.04 15.02 -9.05
CA PRO A 240 1.88 13.88 -9.39
C PRO A 240 1.21 12.98 -10.45
N VAL A 241 1.97 12.55 -11.46
CA VAL A 241 1.49 11.51 -12.35
C VAL A 241 1.24 10.22 -11.55
N MET A 242 0.12 9.57 -11.80
CA MET A 242 -0.29 8.33 -11.15
C MET A 242 -0.65 7.24 -12.15
N HIS A 243 -0.75 6.01 -11.65
CA HIS A 243 -1.13 4.85 -12.46
C HIS A 243 -0.14 4.59 -13.58
N VAL A 244 1.14 4.71 -13.25
CA VAL A 244 2.28 4.36 -14.10
C VAL A 244 3.00 3.15 -13.52
N SER A 245 3.36 2.20 -14.37
CA SER A 245 4.17 1.05 -14.02
C SER A 245 5.64 1.45 -13.81
N TRP A 246 6.41 0.55 -13.20
CA TRP A 246 7.86 0.73 -13.07
C TRP A 246 8.54 0.90 -14.44
N HIS A 247 8.10 0.13 -15.44
CA HIS A 247 8.63 0.22 -16.81
C HIS A 247 8.38 1.59 -17.44
N GLU A 248 7.19 2.15 -17.25
CA GLU A 248 6.82 3.48 -17.73
C GLU A 248 7.61 4.58 -17.02
N ALA A 249 7.81 4.45 -15.70
CA ALA A 249 8.65 5.36 -14.93
C ALA A 249 10.11 5.32 -15.40
N GLN A 250 10.67 4.13 -15.69
CA GLN A 250 12.01 3.99 -16.26
C GLN A 250 12.13 4.57 -17.67
N ALA A 251 11.10 4.36 -18.51
CA ALA A 251 11.08 4.93 -19.85
C ALA A 251 11.08 6.47 -19.81
N TYR A 252 10.27 7.07 -18.92
CA TYR A 252 10.33 8.50 -18.67
C TYR A 252 11.72 8.97 -18.22
N CYS A 253 12.30 8.29 -17.23
CA CYS A 253 13.62 8.63 -16.73
C CYS A 253 14.67 8.63 -17.84
N LYS A 254 14.67 7.60 -18.69
CA LYS A 254 15.59 7.51 -19.85
C LYS A 254 15.38 8.67 -20.83
N TRP A 255 14.14 9.02 -21.14
CA TRP A 255 13.81 10.15 -22.02
C TRP A 255 14.27 11.47 -21.42
N ALA A 256 14.08 11.67 -20.12
CA ALA A 256 14.44 12.91 -19.39
C ALA A 256 15.94 13.02 -19.05
N GLY A 257 16.78 12.03 -19.39
CA GLY A 257 18.20 12.02 -18.98
C GLY A 257 18.36 11.89 -17.45
N ARG A 258 17.46 11.18 -16.81
CA ARG A 258 17.44 10.97 -15.35
C ARG A 258 17.34 9.47 -15.02
N ARG A 259 17.29 9.13 -13.74
CA ARG A 259 17.07 7.77 -13.26
C ARG A 259 16.08 7.72 -12.10
N LEU A 260 15.54 6.56 -11.76
CA LEU A 260 14.85 6.36 -10.50
C LEU A 260 15.86 6.35 -9.33
N PRO A 261 15.48 6.85 -8.14
CA PRO A 261 16.27 6.66 -6.92
C PRO A 261 16.31 5.18 -6.54
N THR A 262 17.40 4.75 -5.92
CA THR A 262 17.38 3.52 -5.12
C THR A 262 16.53 3.73 -3.86
N GLU A 263 16.06 2.64 -3.22
CA GLU A 263 15.31 2.77 -1.97
C GLU A 263 16.14 3.40 -0.85
N ALA A 264 17.46 3.20 -0.85
CA ALA A 264 18.35 3.79 0.14
C ALA A 264 18.54 5.31 -0.08
N GLU A 265 18.67 5.76 -1.33
CA GLU A 265 18.68 7.19 -1.66
C GLU A 265 17.35 7.87 -1.29
N TRP A 266 16.25 7.18 -1.57
CA TRP A 266 14.92 7.67 -1.23
C TRP A 266 14.76 7.82 0.31
N GLU A 267 15.12 6.81 1.09
CA GLU A 267 15.02 6.84 2.56
C GLU A 267 15.95 7.89 3.16
N CYS A 268 17.18 8.00 2.64
CA CYS A 268 18.13 9.04 3.03
C CYS A 268 17.54 10.45 2.82
N ALA A 269 16.97 10.72 1.64
CA ALA A 269 16.34 12.01 1.35
C ALA A 269 15.15 12.30 2.28
N ALA A 270 14.30 11.31 2.52
CA ALA A 270 13.15 11.46 3.41
C ALA A 270 13.56 11.79 4.86
N LEU A 271 14.56 11.09 5.40
CA LEU A 271 15.10 11.35 6.73
C LEU A 271 15.92 12.65 6.81
N SER A 272 16.38 13.18 5.67
CA SER A 272 17.00 14.51 5.59
C SER A 272 15.98 15.65 5.52
N GLY A 273 14.69 15.37 5.65
CA GLY A 273 13.63 16.40 5.72
C GLY A 273 13.18 16.94 4.37
N VAL A 274 13.40 16.22 3.27
CA VAL A 274 12.85 16.61 1.97
C VAL A 274 11.33 16.55 2.04
N GLU A 275 10.67 17.67 1.73
CA GLU A 275 9.20 17.78 1.76
C GLU A 275 8.53 16.90 0.71
N GLY A 276 7.28 16.48 0.97
CA GLY A 276 6.46 15.74 0.01
C GLY A 276 6.96 14.34 -0.31
N MET A 277 7.75 13.74 0.59
CA MET A 277 8.18 12.34 0.46
C MET A 277 7.03 11.37 0.79
N LEU A 278 6.13 11.74 1.70
CA LEU A 278 5.07 10.86 2.21
C LEU A 278 3.66 11.32 1.81
N GLY A 279 2.76 10.35 1.59
CA GLY A 279 1.32 10.56 1.52
C GLY A 279 0.79 11.19 0.23
N HIS A 280 1.58 11.21 -0.84
CA HIS A 280 1.12 11.73 -2.15
C HIS A 280 0.78 10.59 -3.11
N VAL A 281 1.81 9.94 -3.62
CA VAL A 281 1.72 8.72 -4.43
C VAL A 281 2.79 7.75 -3.96
N TRP A 282 2.56 6.46 -4.07
CA TRP A 282 3.63 5.48 -3.97
C TRP A 282 4.68 5.78 -5.02
N GLN A 283 5.94 5.75 -4.62
CA GLN A 283 7.03 6.15 -5.49
C GLN A 283 7.88 4.95 -5.87
N TRP A 284 7.86 4.60 -7.15
CA TRP A 284 8.74 3.57 -7.68
C TRP A 284 10.21 3.90 -7.44
N THR A 285 10.95 2.92 -6.98
CA THR A 285 12.42 2.99 -6.86
C THR A 285 13.10 2.09 -7.89
N ALA A 286 14.40 2.28 -8.11
CA ALA A 286 15.19 1.38 -8.96
C ALA A 286 15.39 -0.01 -8.31
N SER A 287 15.21 -0.10 -6.98
CA SER A 287 15.55 -1.30 -6.20
C SER A 287 14.60 -2.46 -6.48
N THR A 288 15.18 -3.62 -6.75
CA THR A 288 14.46 -4.89 -6.67
C THR A 288 14.16 -5.20 -5.21
N PHE A 289 12.97 -5.70 -4.94
CA PHE A 289 12.59 -6.13 -3.61
C PHE A 289 13.39 -7.38 -3.22
N LEU A 290 14.37 -7.18 -2.34
CA LEU A 290 15.26 -8.22 -1.83
C LEU A 290 15.27 -8.19 -0.30
N PRO A 291 15.62 -9.30 0.38
CA PRO A 291 15.78 -9.30 1.82
C PRO A 291 16.93 -8.38 2.24
N TYR A 292 16.77 -7.71 3.37
CA TYR A 292 17.88 -7.00 4.01
C TYR A 292 18.89 -8.00 4.63
N PRO A 293 20.15 -7.59 4.86
CA PRO A 293 21.15 -8.44 5.50
C PRO A 293 20.67 -8.99 6.83
N GLY A 294 20.77 -10.31 7.00
CA GLY A 294 20.30 -10.99 8.22
C GLY A 294 18.78 -11.16 8.32
N PHE A 295 18.06 -11.08 7.20
CA PHE A 295 16.62 -11.31 7.17
C PHE A 295 16.20 -12.59 7.87
N VAL A 296 15.20 -12.46 8.73
CA VAL A 296 14.47 -13.58 9.36
C VAL A 296 12.99 -13.31 9.20
N ARG A 297 12.28 -14.27 8.61
CA ARG A 297 10.84 -14.14 8.43
C ARG A 297 10.09 -14.09 9.75
N ASP A 298 9.10 -13.23 9.82
CA ASP A 298 8.13 -13.16 10.91
C ASP A 298 7.07 -14.29 10.82
N PRO A 299 6.20 -14.47 11.81
CA PRO A 299 5.12 -15.47 11.78
C PRO A 299 4.25 -15.42 10.52
N TYR A 300 3.95 -14.23 9.99
CA TYR A 300 3.29 -14.05 8.69
C TYR A 300 4.29 -14.23 7.54
N LYS A 301 4.72 -15.44 7.34
CA LYS A 301 5.82 -15.82 6.42
C LYS A 301 5.51 -15.57 4.94
N GLU A 302 4.23 -15.50 4.57
CA GLU A 302 3.77 -15.25 3.20
C GLU A 302 3.86 -13.76 2.81
N TYR A 303 4.17 -12.87 3.77
CA TYR A 303 4.16 -11.43 3.52
C TYR A 303 5.29 -10.98 2.57
N SER A 304 6.52 -11.42 2.78
CA SER A 304 7.69 -10.90 2.07
C SER A 304 8.44 -11.93 1.22
N GLU A 305 8.80 -13.06 1.82
CA GLU A 305 9.73 -14.03 1.22
C GLU A 305 9.31 -14.53 -0.17
N PRO A 306 8.03 -14.83 -0.48
CA PRO A 306 7.62 -15.31 -1.80
C PRO A 306 7.84 -14.29 -2.94
N TRP A 307 8.01 -13.01 -2.62
CA TRP A 307 8.03 -11.90 -3.57
C TRP A 307 9.42 -11.37 -3.84
N PHE A 308 10.43 -11.84 -3.10
CA PHE A 308 11.82 -11.44 -3.34
C PHE A 308 12.29 -11.79 -4.75
N GLY A 309 13.02 -10.85 -5.36
CA GLY A 309 13.60 -10.99 -6.70
C GLY A 309 12.63 -10.68 -7.85
N THR A 310 11.33 -10.73 -7.65
CA THR A 310 10.31 -10.54 -8.70
C THR A 310 9.60 -9.18 -8.64
N HIS A 311 9.62 -8.53 -7.49
CA HIS A 311 8.95 -7.25 -7.24
C HIS A 311 9.93 -6.08 -7.20
N LYS A 312 9.41 -4.87 -7.36
CA LYS A 312 10.13 -3.61 -7.18
C LYS A 312 9.64 -2.90 -5.93
N VAL A 313 10.56 -2.20 -5.24
CA VAL A 313 10.24 -1.46 -4.04
C VAL A 313 9.56 -0.13 -4.40
N LEU A 314 8.47 0.17 -3.68
CA LEU A 314 7.82 1.47 -3.65
C LEU A 314 7.92 2.05 -2.25
N ARG A 315 8.00 3.37 -2.17
CA ARG A 315 8.15 4.10 -0.91
C ARG A 315 7.15 5.26 -0.83
N GLY A 316 6.84 5.70 0.39
CA GLY A 316 6.20 6.97 0.66
C GLY A 316 4.71 6.96 0.96
N GLY A 317 3.99 5.93 0.58
CA GLY A 317 2.52 5.94 0.70
C GLY A 317 1.83 6.81 -0.33
N SER A 318 0.56 6.56 -0.56
CA SER A 318 -0.30 7.41 -1.40
C SER A 318 -1.22 8.30 -0.56
N PHE A 319 -1.98 9.15 -1.21
CA PHE A 319 -3.03 9.96 -0.55
C PHE A 319 -4.13 9.09 0.11
N ALA A 320 -4.28 7.84 -0.35
CA ALA A 320 -5.22 6.87 0.21
C ALA A 320 -4.61 6.01 1.34
N THR A 321 -3.28 6.05 1.51
CA THR A 321 -2.60 5.35 2.59
C THR A 321 -2.92 6.03 3.93
N PRO A 322 -3.44 5.30 4.93
CA PRO A 322 -3.69 5.87 6.25
C PRO A 322 -2.43 6.49 6.86
N LYS A 323 -2.58 7.60 7.58
CA LYS A 323 -1.42 8.39 8.08
C LYS A 323 -0.43 7.57 8.92
N GLY A 324 -0.91 6.58 9.67
CA GLY A 324 -0.07 5.68 10.46
C GLY A 324 0.76 4.68 9.65
N GLU A 325 0.40 4.48 8.36
CA GLU A 325 1.07 3.56 7.44
C GLU A 325 2.04 4.27 6.50
N ALA A 326 1.82 5.53 6.17
CA ALA A 326 2.75 6.34 5.38
C ALA A 326 4.03 6.64 6.20
N ARG A 327 4.88 5.63 6.37
CA ARG A 327 6.12 5.68 7.16
C ARG A 327 7.34 5.70 6.26
N VAL A 328 8.39 6.42 6.66
CA VAL A 328 9.61 6.55 5.85
C VAL A 328 10.26 5.19 5.59
N ARG A 329 10.23 4.27 6.56
CA ARG A 329 10.89 2.96 6.46
C ARG A 329 10.02 1.85 5.88
N PHE A 330 8.72 2.09 5.69
CA PHE A 330 7.83 1.10 5.10
C PHE A 330 8.23 0.79 3.66
N ARG A 331 8.34 -0.50 3.35
CA ARG A 331 8.69 -1.02 2.04
C ARG A 331 7.46 -1.68 1.41
N ASN A 332 6.78 -0.96 0.54
CA ASN A 332 5.76 -1.56 -0.32
C ASN A 332 6.42 -2.19 -1.56
N PHE A 333 5.79 -3.18 -2.14
CA PHE A 333 6.37 -3.92 -3.26
C PHE A 333 5.27 -4.45 -4.19
N TYR A 334 5.50 -4.28 -5.49
CA TYR A 334 4.62 -4.80 -6.54
C TYR A 334 5.44 -5.29 -7.72
N THR A 335 4.82 -6.12 -8.58
CA THR A 335 5.43 -6.50 -9.86
C THR A 335 5.62 -5.25 -10.73
N PRO A 336 6.68 -5.20 -11.57
CA PRO A 336 7.05 -3.98 -12.29
C PRO A 336 6.02 -3.53 -13.35
N ASP A 337 5.08 -4.36 -13.71
CA ASP A 337 3.99 -4.10 -14.67
C ASP A 337 2.74 -3.48 -14.02
N ARG A 338 2.61 -3.51 -12.68
CA ARG A 338 1.43 -2.96 -11.98
C ARG A 338 1.30 -1.46 -12.19
N ALA A 339 0.12 -1.02 -12.65
CA ALA A 339 -0.21 0.38 -12.90
C ALA A 339 -1.60 0.78 -12.38
N ASP A 340 -2.30 -0.13 -11.71
CA ASP A 340 -3.63 0.08 -11.12
C ASP A 340 -3.57 0.78 -9.76
N ILE A 341 -2.44 0.66 -9.06
CA ILE A 341 -2.20 1.28 -7.76
C ILE A 341 -1.93 2.80 -7.90
N PHE A 342 -2.05 3.54 -6.81
CA PHE A 342 -1.75 4.98 -6.78
C PHE A 342 -0.23 5.23 -6.77
N ALA A 343 0.47 4.73 -7.78
CA ALA A 343 1.90 4.83 -7.93
C ALA A 343 2.30 5.83 -9.01
N GLY A 344 3.24 6.67 -8.66
CA GLY A 344 4.02 7.56 -9.50
C GLY A 344 5.50 7.39 -9.19
N PHE A 345 6.29 8.43 -9.36
CA PHE A 345 7.73 8.38 -9.09
C PHE A 345 8.35 9.76 -8.98
N ARG A 346 9.53 9.81 -8.36
CA ARG A 346 10.46 10.94 -8.47
C ARG A 346 11.74 10.48 -9.11
N THR A 347 12.57 11.41 -9.53
CA THR A 347 13.78 11.11 -10.28
C THR A 347 15.03 11.57 -9.55
N CYS A 348 16.15 10.90 -9.81
CA CYS A 348 17.49 11.36 -9.50
C CYS A 348 18.20 11.87 -10.76
N ALA A 349 19.19 12.74 -10.60
CA ALA A 349 20.17 13.00 -11.65
C ALA A 349 20.84 11.69 -12.08
N ALA A 350 21.16 11.58 -13.37
CA ALA A 350 21.86 10.42 -13.94
C ALA A 350 23.29 10.34 -13.44
#